data_526f8d495b23884768eda693860a970c
#
_entry.id   526f8d495b23884768eda693860a970c
#
_cell.length_a   1.000
_cell.length_b   1.000
_cell.length_c   1.000
_cell.angle_alpha   90.00
_cell.angle_beta   90.00
_cell.angle_gamma   90.00
#
_symmetry.space_group_name_H-M   'P 1'
#
loop_
_entity.id
_entity.type
_entity.pdbx_description
1 polymer ?
#
loop_
_entity_poly.entity_id
_entity_poly.type
_entity_poly.pdbx_seq_one_letter_code
_entity_poly.pdbx_strand_id
1 'polypeptide(L)'
;MMKNPRWLSQQVKAFSILAIAQVALLRPQLTHAGQGWPVYAHDSQHACLSSVASQKPQFIRWSTPVDRNPQYSGNDLSIHYGSPVITADNTVIVPVKTGATGDFRVEAHRGSDGALLWSLHTDFSLPPHNGLWTPICGIALTPNDEAVALPGAAGTVLLRSSPGAATNYQLTRLAFYGLSNYNQNPAAFRSAIQISTPIASDKDGNLYFGFVSNGQPLPGYPNGIRSGLARVGKNGQGKFTSAIAMSGDRLIQKVAYNCTPALSQDGTTLYVAVNRVAFEIRAFPSAYLCALDSTTLRRKASAPLIDPRSTADNPLAALAYDSASSTPTVGPDGDIYFGVLETDFTSNHNRGWLLHFDAQLTVTKLPSAFGWDDTASVVPVTAVPFYLGPSSYLLLTKYNNYVQAGGNGRNYIALLDPNVSMRDPITGVTVMKVVRKILGPTADLELGGVREWCINSAAIDSTNHCAVVNSEDGRVYRWRFDNNTLTPGLTLAPPTGEAYTPTVIGPDGAVYAINNAQLSSCGAFGGLALSSEE
;
A
#
# COMPACT_ATOMS: atom_id res chain seq x y z
N MET A 1 40.90 73.47 -62.87
CA MET A 1 40.71 72.60 -64.02
C MET A 1 39.66 71.56 -63.72
N MET A 2 38.50 71.71 -64.33
CA MET A 2 37.74 70.69 -65.06
C MET A 2 37.58 69.33 -64.35
N LYS A 3 36.43 68.73 -64.27
CA LYS A 3 35.11 68.76 -64.93
C LYS A 3 34.07 68.08 -64.08
N ASN A 4 32.87 68.62 -64.09
CA ASN A 4 31.58 67.99 -63.75
C ASN A 4 31.17 66.96 -64.82
N PRO A 5 30.02 66.35 -64.75
CA PRO A 5 29.22 65.58 -63.83
C PRO A 5 28.65 64.30 -64.49
N ARG A 6 27.87 63.47 -63.78
CA ARG A 6 26.71 62.83 -64.41
C ARG A 6 25.78 62.23 -63.37
N TRP A 7 24.55 62.60 -63.47
CA TRP A 7 23.33 62.08 -62.92
C TRP A 7 23.09 60.61 -63.32
N LEU A 8 22.62 59.77 -62.40
CA LEU A 8 21.82 58.61 -62.73
C LEU A 8 20.79 58.36 -61.66
N SER A 9 19.57 58.24 -62.11
CA SER A 9 18.29 58.04 -61.46
C SER A 9 18.25 56.88 -60.47
N GLN A 10 17.72 57.12 -59.26
CA GLN A 10 17.32 56.08 -58.33
C GLN A 10 15.90 55.63 -58.68
N GLN A 11 15.76 54.37 -59.07
CA GLN A 11 14.48 53.66 -59.03
C GLN A 11 14.24 53.18 -57.64
N VAL A 12 13.17 53.65 -57.03
CA VAL A 12 12.62 53.13 -55.75
C VAL A 12 11.94 51.80 -56.06
N LYS A 13 12.54 50.71 -55.63
CA LYS A 13 11.86 49.43 -55.54
C LYS A 13 11.25 49.32 -54.16
N ALA A 14 9.91 49.36 -54.07
CA ALA A 14 9.14 49.04 -52.91
C ALA A 14 9.25 47.52 -52.62
N PHE A 15 9.90 47.16 -51.55
CA PHE A 15 9.84 45.81 -50.98
C PHE A 15 8.65 45.73 -50.04
N SER A 16 7.60 45.07 -50.50
CA SER A 16 6.50 44.61 -49.60
C SER A 16 7.02 43.52 -48.69
N ILE A 17 7.23 43.84 -47.43
CA ILE A 17 7.52 42.83 -46.38
C ILE A 17 6.18 42.21 -45.98
N LEU A 18 5.95 40.99 -46.46
CA LEU A 18 4.86 40.15 -46.00
C LEU A 18 5.26 39.61 -44.62
N ALA A 19 4.75 40.19 -43.55
CA ALA A 19 4.89 39.67 -42.20
C ALA A 19 4.00 38.41 -42.07
N ILE A 20 4.58 37.22 -42.19
CA ILE A 20 3.96 35.97 -41.82
C ILE A 20 3.96 35.93 -40.29
N ALA A 21 2.82 36.24 -39.68
CA ALA A 21 2.58 35.98 -38.27
C ALA A 21 2.56 34.43 -38.07
N GLN A 22 3.67 33.86 -37.63
CA GLN A 22 3.68 32.52 -37.07
C GLN A 22 2.88 32.57 -35.77
N VAL A 23 1.62 32.12 -35.84
CA VAL A 23 0.87 31.73 -34.66
C VAL A 23 1.59 30.49 -34.11
N ALA A 24 2.47 30.70 -33.16
CA ALA A 24 3.00 29.63 -32.35
C ALA A 24 1.78 29.04 -31.60
N LEU A 25 1.27 27.92 -32.11
CA LEU A 25 0.43 27.03 -31.33
C LEU A 25 1.24 26.66 -30.10
N LEU A 26 0.99 27.35 -29.01
CA LEU A 26 1.37 26.90 -27.67
C LEU A 26 0.76 25.52 -27.49
N ARG A 27 1.53 24.48 -27.83
CA ARG A 27 1.26 23.14 -27.30
C ARG A 27 1.32 23.32 -25.78
N PRO A 28 0.29 22.93 -25.03
CA PRO A 28 0.44 22.89 -23.61
C PRO A 28 1.68 22.03 -23.34
N GLN A 29 2.68 22.60 -22.67
CA GLN A 29 3.76 21.80 -22.11
C GLN A 29 3.06 20.76 -21.27
N LEU A 30 3.23 19.49 -21.64
CA LEU A 30 2.95 18.38 -20.77
C LEU A 30 3.80 18.65 -19.53
N THR A 31 3.16 19.22 -18.51
CA THR A 31 3.70 19.21 -17.15
C THR A 31 4.18 17.79 -16.92
N HIS A 32 5.36 17.62 -16.38
CA HIS A 32 5.94 16.32 -16.04
C HIS A 32 4.84 15.46 -15.46
N ALA A 33 4.48 14.38 -16.14
CA ALA A 33 3.58 13.40 -15.60
C ALA A 33 4.21 12.99 -14.27
N GLY A 34 3.50 13.18 -13.16
CA GLY A 34 3.95 12.76 -11.85
C GLY A 34 4.21 11.26 -11.89
N GLN A 35 5.04 10.75 -10.98
CA GLN A 35 5.16 9.31 -10.85
C GLN A 35 3.77 8.73 -10.55
N GLY A 36 3.46 7.58 -11.14
CA GLY A 36 2.25 6.84 -10.81
C GLY A 36 2.30 6.29 -9.38
N TRP A 37 1.40 5.38 -9.08
CA TRP A 37 1.35 4.62 -7.81
C TRP A 37 1.64 3.15 -8.11
N PRO A 38 2.93 2.74 -8.22
CA PRO A 38 3.27 1.49 -8.89
C PRO A 38 3.04 0.23 -8.05
N VAL A 39 3.07 0.34 -6.72
CA VAL A 39 2.98 -0.80 -5.80
C VAL A 39 2.11 -0.44 -4.60
N TYR A 40 1.82 -1.43 -3.75
CA TYR A 40 1.20 -1.20 -2.46
C TYR A 40 1.91 -0.08 -1.70
N ALA A 41 1.14 0.85 -1.13
CA ALA A 41 1.64 1.96 -0.34
C ALA A 41 2.68 2.85 -1.07
N HIS A 42 2.57 2.98 -2.40
CA HIS A 42 3.32 3.85 -3.31
C HIS A 42 4.70 3.31 -3.72
N ASP A 43 5.52 2.83 -2.80
CA ASP A 43 6.91 2.44 -3.05
C ASP A 43 7.30 1.17 -2.30
N SER A 44 8.49 0.66 -2.56
CA SER A 44 8.99 -0.57 -1.93
C SER A 44 9.28 -0.40 -0.43
N GLN A 45 9.28 0.81 0.11
CA GLN A 45 9.44 1.16 1.52
C GLN A 45 8.10 1.27 2.23
N HIS A 46 7.00 1.31 1.48
CA HIS A 46 5.63 1.53 1.96
C HIS A 46 5.44 2.91 2.63
N ALA A 47 6.07 3.94 2.06
CA ALA A 47 6.04 5.29 2.63
C ALA A 47 4.68 5.99 2.47
N CYS A 48 3.84 5.57 1.53
CA CYS A 48 2.55 6.20 1.18
C CYS A 48 2.68 7.69 0.80
N LEU A 49 3.87 8.13 0.44
CA LEU A 49 4.17 9.53 0.14
C LEU A 49 4.01 9.80 -1.35
N SER A 50 3.01 10.61 -1.71
CA SER A 50 2.80 11.03 -3.10
C SER A 50 3.86 12.05 -3.54
N SER A 51 4.34 11.88 -4.77
CA SER A 51 5.16 12.88 -5.47
C SER A 51 4.32 13.97 -6.14
N VAL A 52 3.00 13.84 -6.11
CA VAL A 52 2.04 14.70 -6.80
C VAL A 52 1.08 15.31 -5.78
N ALA A 53 0.77 16.60 -5.95
CA ALA A 53 -0.26 17.27 -5.17
C ALA A 53 -1.64 16.68 -5.46
N SER A 54 -2.37 16.29 -4.40
CA SER A 54 -3.72 15.75 -4.54
C SER A 54 -4.73 16.83 -4.90
N GLN A 55 -5.67 16.49 -5.77
CA GLN A 55 -6.88 17.29 -5.96
C GLN A 55 -7.74 17.23 -4.70
N LYS A 56 -8.46 18.32 -4.42
CA LYS A 56 -9.45 18.32 -3.33
C LYS A 56 -10.61 17.37 -3.68
N PRO A 57 -10.95 16.38 -2.84
CA PRO A 57 -12.04 15.46 -3.15
C PRO A 57 -13.39 16.17 -2.96
N GLN A 58 -13.92 16.75 -4.04
CA GLN A 58 -15.19 17.50 -4.07
C GLN A 58 -16.31 16.75 -4.76
N PHE A 59 -15.98 15.86 -5.71
CA PHE A 59 -16.94 15.01 -6.40
C PHE A 59 -16.31 13.72 -6.88
N ILE A 60 -17.13 12.71 -7.12
CA ILE A 60 -16.72 11.44 -7.74
C ILE A 60 -16.67 11.67 -9.25
N ARG A 61 -15.49 11.52 -9.84
CA ARG A 61 -15.26 11.62 -11.29
C ARG A 61 -15.85 10.41 -12.00
N TRP A 62 -15.57 9.23 -11.46
CA TRP A 62 -16.10 7.94 -11.90
C TRP A 62 -15.94 6.90 -10.79
N SER A 63 -16.66 5.79 -10.90
CA SER A 63 -16.50 4.65 -10.00
C SER A 63 -16.67 3.33 -10.76
N THR A 64 -16.09 2.26 -10.21
CA THR A 64 -16.21 0.90 -10.75
C THR A 64 -16.25 -0.13 -9.62
N PRO A 65 -17.03 -1.23 -9.74
CA PRO A 65 -17.01 -2.29 -8.75
C PRO A 65 -15.65 -2.98 -8.67
N VAL A 66 -15.15 -3.20 -7.45
CA VAL A 66 -14.00 -4.08 -7.17
C VAL A 66 -14.42 -5.44 -6.62
N ASP A 67 -15.71 -5.60 -6.35
CA ASP A 67 -16.33 -6.86 -5.99
C ASP A 67 -17.70 -6.96 -6.66
N ARG A 68 -17.90 -8.01 -7.46
CA ARG A 68 -19.16 -8.24 -8.18
C ARG A 68 -20.12 -9.16 -7.44
N ASN A 69 -19.63 -9.72 -6.32
CA ASN A 69 -20.42 -10.58 -5.45
C ASN A 69 -19.96 -10.40 -4.00
N PRO A 70 -20.15 -9.19 -3.42
CA PRO A 70 -19.75 -8.89 -2.06
C PRO A 70 -20.56 -9.71 -1.06
N GLN A 71 -19.88 -10.22 -0.03
CA GLN A 71 -20.49 -11.04 1.01
C GLN A 71 -20.52 -10.25 2.31
N TYR A 72 -21.71 -9.90 2.77
CA TYR A 72 -21.93 -9.14 3.99
C TYR A 72 -22.27 -10.07 5.16
N SER A 73 -21.79 -9.70 6.36
CA SER A 73 -22.26 -10.23 7.64
C SER A 73 -23.01 -9.12 8.38
N GLY A 74 -24.33 -9.19 8.38
CA GLY A 74 -25.14 -8.03 8.74
C GLY A 74 -24.91 -6.87 7.79
N ASN A 75 -24.42 -5.75 8.30
CA ASN A 75 -24.03 -4.58 7.50
C ASN A 75 -22.52 -4.54 7.18
N ASP A 76 -21.72 -5.48 7.71
CA ASP A 76 -20.27 -5.43 7.60
C ASP A 76 -19.77 -6.21 6.38
N LEU A 77 -18.85 -5.63 5.66
CA LEU A 77 -18.15 -6.22 4.52
C LEU A 77 -16.71 -6.56 4.93
N SER A 78 -16.52 -7.75 5.50
CA SER A 78 -15.24 -8.19 6.05
C SER A 78 -14.29 -8.71 4.96
N ILE A 79 -13.66 -7.80 4.23
CA ILE A 79 -12.71 -8.11 3.16
C ILE A 79 -11.62 -7.04 3.07
N HIS A 80 -10.40 -7.46 2.74
CA HIS A 80 -9.33 -6.56 2.31
C HIS A 80 -9.22 -6.60 0.78
N TYR A 81 -9.60 -5.52 0.11
CA TYR A 81 -9.42 -5.41 -1.33
C TYR A 81 -7.97 -5.08 -1.68
N GLY A 82 -7.51 -5.56 -2.83
CA GLY A 82 -6.21 -5.18 -3.37
C GLY A 82 -6.14 -3.69 -3.69
N SER A 83 -5.06 -3.04 -3.27
CA SER A 83 -4.81 -1.64 -3.63
C SER A 83 -4.73 -1.49 -5.15
N PRO A 84 -5.36 -0.48 -5.76
CA PRO A 84 -5.08 -0.16 -7.15
C PRO A 84 -3.62 0.26 -7.32
N VAL A 85 -3.05 -0.03 -8.48
CA VAL A 85 -1.79 0.55 -8.95
C VAL A 85 -2.08 1.47 -10.13
N ILE A 86 -1.30 2.54 -10.28
CA ILE A 86 -1.54 3.56 -11.29
C ILE A 86 -0.23 3.83 -12.03
N THR A 87 -0.27 3.73 -13.35
CA THR A 87 0.87 4.01 -14.21
C THR A 87 1.13 5.52 -14.32
N ALA A 88 2.32 5.92 -14.78
CA ALA A 88 2.67 7.31 -15.00
C ALA A 88 1.80 7.98 -16.09
N ASP A 89 1.22 7.21 -17.01
CA ASP A 89 0.28 7.67 -18.04
C ASP A 89 -1.19 7.69 -17.56
N ASN A 90 -1.40 7.52 -16.24
CA ASN A 90 -2.72 7.56 -15.59
C ASN A 90 -3.66 6.40 -15.99
N THR A 91 -3.12 5.20 -16.16
CA THR A 91 -3.92 3.98 -16.23
C THR A 91 -4.09 3.40 -14.83
N VAL A 92 -5.32 3.28 -14.37
CA VAL A 92 -5.69 2.72 -13.05
C VAL A 92 -5.96 1.25 -13.20
N ILE A 93 -5.19 0.41 -12.52
CA ILE A 93 -5.28 -1.05 -12.62
C ILE A 93 -5.69 -1.59 -11.25
N VAL A 94 -6.76 -2.36 -11.20
CA VAL A 94 -7.34 -2.82 -9.93
C VAL A 94 -7.77 -4.28 -10.02
N PRO A 95 -7.50 -5.08 -8.97
CA PRO A 95 -8.08 -6.42 -8.83
C PRO A 95 -9.59 -6.32 -8.57
N VAL A 96 -10.36 -7.18 -9.21
CA VAL A 96 -11.81 -7.27 -9.06
C VAL A 96 -12.18 -8.70 -8.67
N LYS A 97 -12.77 -8.88 -7.49
CA LYS A 97 -13.35 -10.16 -7.07
C LYS A 97 -14.65 -10.41 -7.83
N THR A 98 -14.84 -11.59 -8.39
CA THR A 98 -16.01 -11.94 -9.22
C THR A 98 -16.89 -13.01 -8.60
N GLY A 99 -16.32 -13.90 -7.80
CA GLY A 99 -17.05 -14.95 -7.08
C GLY A 99 -17.34 -14.59 -5.63
N ALA A 100 -18.20 -15.32 -4.97
CA ALA A 100 -18.54 -15.12 -3.56
C ALA A 100 -17.31 -15.34 -2.64
N THR A 101 -16.56 -16.39 -2.90
CA THR A 101 -15.44 -16.83 -2.06
C THR A 101 -14.07 -16.72 -2.75
N GLY A 102 -13.98 -15.98 -3.83
CA GLY A 102 -12.76 -15.86 -4.62
C GLY A 102 -13.07 -15.51 -6.07
N ASP A 103 -12.30 -16.09 -6.99
CA ASP A 103 -12.26 -15.74 -8.41
C ASP A 103 -11.95 -14.27 -8.65
N PHE A 104 -10.90 -14.03 -9.40
CA PHE A 104 -10.42 -12.67 -9.61
C PHE A 104 -10.15 -12.40 -11.09
N ARG A 105 -10.40 -11.17 -11.46
CA ARG A 105 -9.86 -10.58 -12.66
C ARG A 105 -9.17 -9.28 -12.32
N VAL A 106 -8.36 -8.79 -13.20
CA VAL A 106 -7.75 -7.46 -13.10
C VAL A 106 -8.31 -6.60 -14.21
N GLU A 107 -8.75 -5.41 -13.88
CA GLU A 107 -9.26 -4.43 -14.83
C GLU A 107 -8.34 -3.21 -14.87
N ALA A 108 -8.13 -2.66 -16.06
CA ALA A 108 -7.47 -1.37 -16.25
C ALA A 108 -8.46 -0.36 -16.78
N HIS A 109 -8.46 0.80 -16.16
CA HIS A 109 -9.35 1.91 -16.50
C HIS A 109 -8.53 3.15 -16.83
N ARG A 110 -9.03 3.97 -17.74
CA ARG A 110 -8.44 5.28 -17.98
C ARG A 110 -8.71 6.20 -16.78
N GLY A 111 -7.66 6.76 -16.18
CA GLY A 111 -7.79 7.56 -14.97
C GLY A 111 -8.66 8.81 -15.13
N SER A 112 -8.74 9.39 -16.32
CA SER A 112 -9.51 10.62 -16.59
C SER A 112 -11.03 10.43 -16.52
N ASP A 113 -11.56 9.27 -16.98
CA ASP A 113 -13.00 9.05 -17.18
C ASP A 113 -13.49 7.66 -16.75
N GLY A 114 -12.60 6.78 -16.28
CA GLY A 114 -12.94 5.43 -15.85
C GLY A 114 -13.24 4.45 -16.98
N ALA A 115 -13.03 4.82 -18.24
CA ALA A 115 -13.27 3.93 -19.36
C ALA A 115 -12.44 2.65 -19.22
N LEU A 116 -13.09 1.48 -19.32
CA LEU A 116 -12.42 0.20 -19.27
C LEU A 116 -11.52 0.03 -20.50
N LEU A 117 -10.23 -0.12 -20.28
CA LEU A 117 -9.22 -0.35 -21.32
C LEU A 117 -9.06 -1.83 -21.60
N TRP A 118 -8.94 -2.64 -20.55
CA TRP A 118 -8.85 -4.09 -20.66
C TRP A 118 -9.27 -4.77 -19.37
N SER A 119 -9.62 -6.06 -19.49
CA SER A 119 -9.90 -6.96 -18.38
C SER A 119 -9.23 -8.30 -18.63
N LEU A 120 -8.60 -8.87 -17.60
CA LEU A 120 -7.88 -10.14 -17.66
C LEU A 120 -8.30 -11.02 -16.48
N HIS A 121 -8.88 -12.18 -16.75
CA HIS A 121 -9.10 -13.20 -15.73
C HIS A 121 -7.77 -13.78 -15.25
N THR A 122 -7.62 -13.89 -13.93
CA THR A 122 -6.52 -14.62 -13.32
C THR A 122 -7.02 -16.02 -12.91
N ASP A 123 -6.11 -16.98 -12.87
CA ASP A 123 -6.40 -18.29 -12.27
C ASP A 123 -5.95 -18.33 -10.78
N PHE A 124 -5.78 -17.16 -10.15
CA PHE A 124 -5.41 -17.04 -8.76
C PHE A 124 -6.47 -17.67 -7.85
N SER A 125 -6.02 -18.49 -6.91
CA SER A 125 -6.83 -19.03 -5.83
C SER A 125 -6.34 -18.50 -4.49
N LEU A 126 -7.30 -18.12 -3.64
CA LEU A 126 -7.00 -17.65 -2.30
C LEU A 126 -6.29 -18.72 -1.47
N PRO A 127 -5.38 -18.34 -0.59
CA PRO A 127 -4.84 -19.25 0.41
C PRO A 127 -5.95 -19.69 1.37
N PRO A 128 -5.83 -20.87 2.02
CA PRO A 128 -6.76 -21.29 3.07
C PRO A 128 -6.87 -20.24 4.16
N HIS A 129 -8.08 -19.76 4.43
CA HIS A 129 -8.36 -18.74 5.45
C HIS A 129 -9.63 -19.08 6.21
N ASN A 130 -9.77 -18.54 7.41
CA ASN A 130 -10.94 -18.73 8.26
C ASN A 130 -11.79 -17.47 8.27
N GLY A 131 -13.10 -17.68 8.21
CA GLY A 131 -14.08 -16.62 8.41
C GLY A 131 -14.20 -15.65 7.22
N LEU A 132 -14.67 -14.47 7.56
CA LEU A 132 -15.13 -13.47 6.60
C LEU A 132 -13.98 -12.69 5.94
N TRP A 133 -12.84 -12.54 6.63
CA TRP A 133 -11.70 -11.74 6.15
C TRP A 133 -10.98 -12.41 4.98
N THR A 134 -11.40 -12.06 3.78
CA THR A 134 -10.81 -12.55 2.53
C THR A 134 -9.40 -11.96 2.34
N PRO A 135 -8.37 -12.81 2.12
CA PRO A 135 -7.02 -12.33 1.85
C PRO A 135 -6.93 -11.50 0.57
N ILE A 136 -5.93 -10.63 0.53
CA ILE A 136 -5.74 -9.65 -0.55
C ILE A 136 -5.26 -10.32 -1.84
N CYS A 137 -5.91 -10.02 -2.97
CA CYS A 137 -5.36 -10.19 -4.31
C CYS A 137 -4.55 -8.93 -4.65
N GLY A 138 -3.26 -8.92 -4.36
CA GLY A 138 -2.41 -7.73 -4.51
C GLY A 138 -1.53 -7.78 -5.75
N ILE A 139 -1.53 -6.72 -6.54
CA ILE A 139 -0.79 -6.57 -7.80
C ILE A 139 0.32 -5.53 -7.67
N ALA A 140 1.27 -5.52 -8.59
CA ALA A 140 2.37 -4.55 -8.63
C ALA A 140 2.74 -4.20 -10.07
N LEU A 141 3.11 -2.95 -10.34
CA LEU A 141 3.82 -2.57 -11.56
C LEU A 141 5.31 -2.88 -11.42
N THR A 142 5.93 -3.25 -12.50
CA THR A 142 7.39 -3.30 -12.62
C THR A 142 7.92 -1.89 -12.97
N PRO A 143 9.21 -1.60 -12.76
CA PRO A 143 9.79 -0.29 -13.05
C PRO A 143 9.46 0.21 -14.46
N ASN A 144 9.28 1.53 -14.57
CA ASN A 144 8.94 2.22 -15.82
C ASN A 144 7.63 1.73 -16.48
N ASP A 145 6.72 1.14 -15.69
CA ASP A 145 5.46 0.57 -16.17
C ASP A 145 5.66 -0.45 -17.31
N GLU A 146 6.77 -1.20 -17.29
CA GLU A 146 7.04 -2.22 -18.33
C GLU A 146 5.98 -3.32 -18.32
N ALA A 147 5.54 -3.74 -17.12
CA ALA A 147 4.52 -4.77 -16.94
C ALA A 147 3.74 -4.57 -15.63
N VAL A 148 2.57 -5.21 -15.54
CA VAL A 148 1.87 -5.44 -14.28
C VAL A 148 2.00 -6.92 -13.89
N ALA A 149 2.39 -7.16 -12.64
CA ALA A 149 2.51 -8.50 -12.03
C ALA A 149 1.21 -8.83 -11.31
N LEU A 150 0.61 -9.94 -11.65
CA LEU A 150 -0.67 -10.42 -11.14
C LEU A 150 -0.47 -11.78 -10.46
N PRO A 151 -1.11 -12.03 -9.29
CA PRO A 151 -1.13 -13.36 -8.71
C PRO A 151 -1.79 -14.37 -9.67
N GLY A 152 -1.18 -15.55 -9.78
CA GLY A 152 -1.72 -16.68 -10.54
C GLY A 152 -1.83 -17.94 -9.67
N ALA A 153 -2.46 -18.97 -10.21
CA ALA A 153 -2.58 -20.26 -9.54
C ALA A 153 -1.21 -20.87 -9.22
N ALA A 154 -1.19 -21.75 -8.25
CA ALA A 154 0.01 -22.52 -7.87
C ALA A 154 1.19 -21.67 -7.38
N GLY A 155 0.95 -20.48 -6.84
CA GLY A 155 2.02 -19.56 -6.44
C GLY A 155 2.78 -18.96 -7.63
N THR A 156 2.23 -19.01 -8.85
CA THR A 156 2.83 -18.38 -10.04
C THR A 156 2.45 -16.89 -10.12
N VAL A 157 3.22 -16.13 -10.90
CA VAL A 157 2.92 -14.75 -11.24
C VAL A 157 2.66 -14.64 -12.74
N LEU A 158 1.62 -13.93 -13.12
CA LEU A 158 1.36 -13.53 -14.48
C LEU A 158 1.90 -12.13 -14.71
N LEU A 159 2.82 -11.96 -15.67
CA LEU A 159 3.29 -10.65 -16.12
C LEU A 159 2.57 -10.26 -17.39
N ARG A 160 1.82 -9.15 -17.35
CA ARG A 160 1.23 -8.52 -18.53
C ARG A 160 2.04 -7.30 -18.90
N SER A 161 2.71 -7.35 -20.06
CA SER A 161 3.46 -6.19 -20.59
C SER A 161 2.50 -5.06 -21.01
N SER A 162 3.04 -3.86 -21.14
CA SER A 162 2.29 -2.68 -21.60
C SER A 162 0.99 -2.44 -20.83
N PRO A 163 1.06 -2.11 -19.53
CA PRO A 163 -0.09 -2.03 -18.64
C PRO A 163 -1.22 -1.10 -19.13
N GLY A 164 -0.87 0.02 -19.80
CA GLY A 164 -1.82 0.97 -20.37
C GLY A 164 -2.45 0.54 -21.70
N ALA A 165 -1.93 -0.48 -22.38
CA ALA A 165 -2.38 -0.85 -23.72
C ALA A 165 -3.51 -1.90 -23.69
N ALA A 166 -4.59 -1.66 -24.46
CA ALA A 166 -5.69 -2.63 -24.60
C ALA A 166 -5.28 -3.85 -25.45
N THR A 167 -4.39 -3.65 -26.41
CA THR A 167 -3.88 -4.66 -27.36
C THR A 167 -2.36 -4.65 -27.37
N ASN A 168 -1.74 -5.55 -28.12
CA ASN A 168 -0.28 -5.62 -28.27
C ASN A 168 0.47 -5.82 -26.94
N TYR A 169 -0.06 -6.64 -26.07
CA TYR A 169 0.59 -7.07 -24.84
C TYR A 169 1.04 -8.51 -24.92
N GLN A 170 1.99 -8.88 -24.07
CA GLN A 170 2.39 -10.26 -23.82
C GLN A 170 1.98 -10.68 -22.42
N LEU A 171 1.52 -11.91 -22.28
CA LEU A 171 1.21 -12.51 -20.98
C LEU A 171 2.21 -13.65 -20.74
N THR A 172 3.06 -13.48 -19.73
CA THR A 172 4.08 -14.45 -19.35
C THR A 172 3.80 -14.99 -17.96
N ARG A 173 3.81 -16.32 -17.82
CA ARG A 173 3.72 -16.97 -16.50
C ARG A 173 5.12 -17.23 -15.96
N LEU A 174 5.35 -16.86 -14.71
CA LEU A 174 6.58 -17.10 -13.97
C LEU A 174 6.28 -17.98 -12.73
N ALA A 175 7.20 -18.87 -12.38
CA ALA A 175 7.09 -19.72 -11.20
C ALA A 175 8.41 -19.67 -10.41
N PHE A 176 8.35 -19.34 -9.13
CA PHE A 176 9.55 -19.23 -8.29
C PHE A 176 10.29 -20.56 -8.09
N TYR A 177 9.60 -21.67 -8.29
CA TYR A 177 10.13 -23.04 -8.25
C TYR A 177 10.46 -23.60 -9.64
N GLY A 178 10.40 -22.76 -10.67
CA GLY A 178 10.70 -23.10 -12.06
C GLY A 178 9.46 -23.50 -12.89
N LEU A 179 9.27 -22.83 -14.01
CA LEU A 179 8.11 -23.06 -14.90
C LEU A 179 8.12 -24.47 -15.51
N SER A 180 9.31 -25.05 -15.75
CA SER A 180 9.45 -26.44 -16.22
C SER A 180 8.88 -27.46 -15.23
N ASN A 181 9.07 -27.24 -13.92
CA ASN A 181 8.47 -28.08 -12.89
C ASN A 181 6.93 -27.93 -12.87
N TYR A 182 6.43 -26.70 -12.90
CA TYR A 182 5.00 -26.43 -13.01
C TYR A 182 4.36 -27.17 -14.18
N ASN A 183 4.97 -27.11 -15.37
CA ASN A 183 4.43 -27.70 -16.60
C ASN A 183 4.39 -29.22 -16.57
N GLN A 184 5.15 -29.90 -15.70
CA GLN A 184 5.11 -31.37 -15.54
C GLN A 184 3.79 -31.82 -14.89
N ASN A 185 3.27 -31.09 -13.92
CA ASN A 185 1.98 -31.38 -13.27
C ASN A 185 1.35 -30.12 -12.68
N PRO A 186 0.71 -29.27 -13.50
CA PRO A 186 0.08 -28.04 -13.02
C PRO A 186 -0.99 -28.26 -11.94
N ALA A 187 -1.72 -29.40 -12.01
CA ALA A 187 -2.76 -29.73 -11.04
C ALA A 187 -2.20 -29.95 -9.63
N ALA A 188 -1.07 -30.66 -9.51
CA ALA A 188 -0.41 -30.89 -8.24
C ALA A 188 0.06 -29.56 -7.61
N PHE A 189 0.67 -28.66 -8.40
CA PHE A 189 1.09 -27.34 -7.91
C PHE A 189 -0.09 -26.45 -7.52
N ARG A 190 -1.19 -26.47 -8.29
CA ARG A 190 -2.42 -25.72 -7.97
C ARG A 190 -3.05 -26.13 -6.65
N SER A 191 -3.04 -27.43 -6.34
CA SER A 191 -3.57 -27.94 -5.07
C SER A 191 -2.64 -27.69 -3.89
N ALA A 192 -1.35 -27.43 -4.14
CA ALA A 192 -0.34 -27.36 -3.10
C ALA A 192 0.09 -25.94 -2.71
N ILE A 193 0.12 -24.99 -3.63
CA ILE A 193 0.76 -23.68 -3.39
C ILE A 193 -0.18 -22.52 -3.76
N GLN A 194 -0.35 -21.54 -2.85
CA GLN A 194 -1.07 -20.29 -3.07
C GLN A 194 -0.23 -19.09 -2.63
N ILE A 195 -0.31 -17.98 -3.37
CA ILE A 195 0.23 -16.68 -2.94
C ILE A 195 -0.62 -16.18 -1.76
N SER A 196 0.02 -15.68 -0.73
CA SER A 196 -0.63 -15.28 0.53
C SER A 196 -0.44 -13.81 0.91
N THR A 197 0.32 -13.05 0.12
CA THR A 197 0.53 -11.62 0.31
C THR A 197 0.40 -10.87 -1.01
N PRO A 198 0.17 -9.55 -1.00
CA PRO A 198 0.41 -8.73 -2.17
C PRO A 198 1.83 -8.92 -2.72
N ILE A 199 1.99 -8.67 -4.02
CA ILE A 199 3.29 -8.72 -4.70
C ILE A 199 4.00 -7.38 -4.48
N ALA A 200 5.27 -7.42 -4.03
CA ALA A 200 6.17 -6.28 -4.05
C ALA A 200 7.08 -6.34 -5.28
N SER A 201 7.45 -5.16 -5.81
CA SER A 201 8.40 -5.03 -6.92
C SER A 201 9.54 -4.12 -6.50
N ASP A 202 10.78 -4.47 -6.83
CA ASP A 202 11.93 -3.61 -6.61
C ASP A 202 12.27 -2.76 -7.85
N LYS A 203 13.23 -1.84 -7.69
CA LYS A 203 13.71 -0.95 -8.77
C LYS A 203 14.32 -1.67 -9.97
N ASP A 204 14.67 -2.96 -9.83
CA ASP A 204 15.28 -3.79 -10.86
C ASP A 204 14.25 -4.74 -11.52
N GLY A 205 12.98 -4.69 -11.08
CA GLY A 205 11.88 -5.52 -11.59
C GLY A 205 11.85 -6.93 -11.02
N ASN A 206 12.51 -7.17 -9.89
CA ASN A 206 12.33 -8.43 -9.17
C ASN A 206 11.04 -8.36 -8.33
N LEU A 207 10.35 -9.48 -8.22
CA LEU A 207 9.08 -9.61 -7.54
C LEU A 207 9.25 -10.45 -6.27
N TYR A 208 8.57 -10.05 -5.20
CA TYR A 208 8.62 -10.70 -3.90
C TYR A 208 7.21 -10.91 -3.36
N PHE A 209 6.94 -12.08 -2.80
CA PHE A 209 5.63 -12.39 -2.20
C PHE A 209 5.71 -13.58 -1.25
N GLY A 210 4.86 -13.58 -0.24
CA GLY A 210 4.63 -14.71 0.62
C GLY A 210 3.78 -15.77 -0.07
N PHE A 211 4.02 -17.03 0.27
CA PHE A 211 3.20 -18.15 -0.19
C PHE A 211 2.97 -19.17 0.91
N VAL A 212 1.86 -19.87 0.81
CA VAL A 212 1.58 -21.06 1.61
C VAL A 212 1.65 -22.31 0.76
N SER A 213 2.01 -23.42 1.39
CA SER A 213 2.07 -24.73 0.78
C SER A 213 1.63 -25.82 1.76
N ASN A 214 0.95 -26.84 1.24
CA ASN A 214 0.55 -28.01 2.03
C ASN A 214 1.70 -29.02 2.29
N GLY A 215 2.90 -28.75 1.72
CA GLY A 215 4.11 -29.56 1.91
C GLY A 215 4.12 -30.91 1.22
N GLN A 216 3.14 -31.22 0.38
CA GLN A 216 3.12 -32.48 -0.38
C GLN A 216 4.24 -32.55 -1.40
N PRO A 217 4.72 -33.79 -1.75
CA PRO A 217 5.67 -33.98 -2.84
C PRO A 217 5.19 -33.38 -4.16
N LEU A 218 6.11 -32.73 -4.86
CA LEU A 218 5.84 -32.07 -6.15
C LEU A 218 6.94 -32.44 -7.17
N PRO A 219 6.67 -32.34 -8.47
CA PRO A 219 7.70 -32.48 -9.50
C PRO A 219 8.91 -31.60 -9.21
N GLY A 220 10.11 -32.22 -9.18
CA GLY A 220 11.35 -31.52 -8.80
C GLY A 220 11.54 -31.28 -7.28
N TYR A 221 10.52 -31.57 -6.45
CA TYR A 221 10.54 -31.37 -4.99
C TYR A 221 9.95 -32.59 -4.25
N PRO A 222 10.67 -33.71 -4.16
CA PRO A 222 10.15 -34.95 -3.57
C PRO A 222 9.82 -34.82 -2.07
N ASN A 223 10.43 -33.86 -1.37
CA ASN A 223 10.15 -33.56 0.03
C ASN A 223 9.14 -32.41 0.21
N GLY A 224 8.46 -31.99 -0.87
CA GLY A 224 7.57 -30.85 -0.89
C GLY A 224 8.29 -29.51 -0.79
N ILE A 225 7.51 -28.43 -0.87
CA ILE A 225 7.94 -27.05 -0.62
C ILE A 225 7.26 -26.58 0.66
N ARG A 226 8.00 -26.00 1.59
CA ARG A 226 7.44 -25.43 2.83
C ARG A 226 7.03 -23.97 2.59
N SER A 227 5.93 -23.56 3.21
CA SER A 227 5.45 -22.16 3.18
C SER A 227 6.54 -21.17 3.53
N GLY A 228 6.55 -20.03 2.88
CA GLY A 228 7.59 -19.02 3.09
C GLY A 228 7.51 -17.84 2.13
N LEU A 229 8.65 -17.32 1.75
CA LEU A 229 8.80 -16.17 0.86
C LEU A 229 9.45 -16.59 -0.45
N ALA A 230 8.91 -16.08 -1.55
CA ALA A 230 9.41 -16.27 -2.90
C ALA A 230 9.97 -14.95 -3.48
N ARG A 231 10.96 -15.10 -4.35
CA ARG A 231 11.48 -14.08 -5.26
C ARG A 231 11.45 -14.60 -6.68
N VAL A 232 10.97 -13.80 -7.60
CA VAL A 232 11.09 -14.05 -9.05
C VAL A 232 11.87 -12.88 -9.65
N GLY A 233 13.05 -13.16 -10.18
CA GLY A 233 13.86 -12.13 -10.81
C GLY A 233 13.27 -11.67 -12.14
N LYS A 234 13.63 -10.47 -12.61
CA LYS A 234 13.26 -9.93 -13.94
C LYS A 234 13.58 -10.91 -15.07
N ASN A 235 14.62 -11.73 -14.90
CA ASN A 235 15.02 -12.79 -15.85
C ASN A 235 14.21 -14.10 -15.73
N GLY A 236 13.16 -14.14 -14.89
CA GLY A 236 12.34 -15.32 -14.64
C GLY A 236 12.95 -16.35 -13.69
N GLN A 237 14.15 -16.12 -13.17
CA GLN A 237 14.79 -17.01 -12.19
C GLN A 237 14.13 -16.88 -10.83
N GLY A 238 13.65 -18.00 -10.31
CA GLY A 238 12.99 -18.06 -9.02
C GLY A 238 13.92 -18.48 -7.89
N LYS A 239 13.63 -17.98 -6.69
CA LYS A 239 14.20 -18.42 -5.40
C LYS A 239 13.11 -18.40 -4.35
N PHE A 240 13.28 -19.19 -3.30
CA PHE A 240 12.40 -19.16 -2.15
C PHE A 240 13.13 -19.59 -0.88
N THR A 241 12.56 -19.23 0.26
CA THR A 241 13.02 -19.62 1.58
C THR A 241 11.82 -19.92 2.48
N SER A 242 11.96 -20.87 3.41
CA SER A 242 10.85 -21.22 4.30
C SER A 242 10.76 -20.24 5.49
N ALA A 243 9.56 -20.09 6.05
CA ALA A 243 9.34 -19.27 7.24
C ALA A 243 10.20 -19.73 8.44
N ILE A 244 10.43 -21.04 8.57
CA ILE A 244 11.36 -21.61 9.57
C ILE A 244 12.79 -21.08 9.36
N ALA A 245 13.28 -21.07 8.13
CA ALA A 245 14.63 -20.59 7.82
C ALA A 245 14.76 -19.07 8.03
N MET A 246 13.67 -18.33 7.80
CA MET A 246 13.61 -16.88 8.00
C MET A 246 13.64 -16.51 9.47
N SER A 247 12.82 -17.15 10.32
CA SER A 247 12.75 -16.88 11.75
C SER A 247 13.87 -17.56 12.54
N GLY A 248 14.27 -18.77 12.15
CA GLY A 248 15.10 -19.68 12.95
C GLY A 248 14.31 -20.45 13.99
N ASP A 249 12.99 -20.29 14.03
CA ASP A 249 12.07 -20.98 14.93
C ASP A 249 11.27 -22.04 14.16
N ARG A 250 11.34 -23.29 14.62
CA ARG A 250 10.65 -24.43 13.99
C ARG A 250 9.13 -24.38 14.09
N LEU A 251 8.60 -23.56 15.00
CA LEU A 251 7.18 -23.41 15.24
C LEU A 251 6.54 -22.35 14.32
N ILE A 252 7.35 -21.53 13.68
CA ILE A 252 6.88 -20.55 12.68
C ILE A 252 6.62 -21.27 11.36
N GLN A 253 5.45 -21.06 10.78
CA GLN A 253 4.97 -21.92 9.70
C GLN A 253 4.83 -21.19 8.37
N LYS A 254 4.55 -19.89 8.35
CA LYS A 254 4.29 -19.15 7.11
C LYS A 254 4.61 -17.66 7.25
N VAL A 255 4.62 -16.94 6.13
CA VAL A 255 4.51 -15.48 6.09
C VAL A 255 3.13 -15.09 6.59
N ALA A 256 3.03 -14.06 7.42
CA ALA A 256 1.74 -13.52 7.84
C ALA A 256 0.94 -13.10 6.61
N TYR A 257 -0.34 -13.45 6.58
CA TYR A 257 -1.19 -13.13 5.43
C TYR A 257 -1.26 -11.62 5.23
N ASN A 258 -1.41 -11.21 3.99
CA ASN A 258 -1.50 -9.80 3.57
C ASN A 258 -0.26 -8.95 3.84
N CYS A 259 0.76 -9.46 4.55
CA CYS A 259 1.98 -8.74 4.88
C CYS A 259 2.87 -8.59 3.62
N THR A 260 2.70 -7.50 2.88
CA THR A 260 3.51 -7.18 1.71
C THR A 260 4.98 -7.03 2.12
N PRO A 261 5.94 -7.69 1.43
CA PRO A 261 7.35 -7.48 1.73
C PRO A 261 7.81 -6.06 1.42
N ALA A 262 8.56 -5.43 2.36
CA ALA A 262 9.16 -4.11 2.17
C ALA A 262 10.66 -4.20 1.95
N LEU A 263 11.26 -3.25 1.23
CA LEU A 263 12.71 -3.20 1.00
C LEU A 263 13.37 -2.02 1.73
N SER A 264 14.63 -2.20 2.12
CA SER A 264 15.48 -1.09 2.56
C SER A 264 15.64 -0.03 1.47
N GLN A 265 16.05 1.18 1.84
CA GLN A 265 16.26 2.30 0.89
C GLN A 265 17.25 1.94 -0.24
N ASP A 266 18.28 1.16 0.08
CA ASP A 266 19.27 0.67 -0.90
C ASP A 266 18.81 -0.58 -1.68
N GLY A 267 17.66 -1.16 -1.33
CA GLY A 267 17.10 -2.35 -1.95
C GLY A 267 17.80 -3.66 -1.58
N THR A 268 18.78 -3.67 -0.66
CA THR A 268 19.57 -4.86 -0.34
C THR A 268 18.99 -5.75 0.75
N THR A 269 18.04 -5.23 1.52
CA THR A 269 17.36 -5.95 2.60
C THR A 269 15.86 -5.96 2.38
N LEU A 270 15.26 -7.13 2.58
CA LEU A 270 13.82 -7.34 2.51
C LEU A 270 13.28 -7.63 3.91
N TYR A 271 12.21 -6.94 4.29
CA TYR A 271 11.53 -7.10 5.58
C TYR A 271 10.15 -7.70 5.40
N VAL A 272 9.81 -8.70 6.22
CA VAL A 272 8.51 -9.36 6.20
C VAL A 272 8.23 -10.03 7.54
N ALA A 273 6.95 -10.06 7.95
CA ALA A 273 6.54 -10.78 9.14
C ALA A 273 6.20 -12.24 8.85
N VAL A 274 6.56 -13.13 9.77
CA VAL A 274 6.22 -14.56 9.76
C VAL A 274 5.55 -14.95 11.06
N ASN A 275 4.59 -15.89 11.02
CA ASN A 275 3.79 -16.26 12.17
C ASN A 275 3.55 -17.78 12.28
N ARG A 276 2.96 -18.17 13.39
CA ARG A 276 2.37 -19.49 13.63
C ARG A 276 0.98 -19.57 12.99
N VAL A 277 0.43 -20.77 12.85
CA VAL A 277 -0.97 -20.96 12.44
C VAL A 277 -1.91 -20.47 13.55
N ALA A 278 -3.08 -19.97 13.13
CA ALA A 278 -4.06 -19.22 13.92
C ALA A 278 -4.47 -19.78 15.31
N PHE A 279 -4.26 -21.06 15.59
CA PHE A 279 -4.68 -21.68 16.86
C PHE A 279 -3.64 -21.59 17.99
N GLU A 280 -2.42 -21.12 17.72
CA GLU A 280 -1.34 -20.99 18.70
C GLU A 280 -1.02 -19.53 19.06
N ILE A 281 -2.00 -18.65 18.96
CA ILE A 281 -1.85 -17.21 19.16
C ILE A 281 -1.33 -16.81 20.56
N ARG A 282 -1.46 -17.64 21.56
CA ARG A 282 -0.95 -17.37 22.92
C ARG A 282 0.45 -17.91 23.18
N ALA A 283 1.05 -18.58 22.19
CA ALA A 283 2.42 -19.06 22.32
C ALA A 283 3.43 -17.90 22.25
N PHE A 284 4.49 -17.99 23.03
CA PHE A 284 5.54 -16.98 23.04
C PHE A 284 6.85 -17.54 22.48
N PRO A 285 7.47 -16.87 21.49
CA PRO A 285 6.90 -15.82 20.64
C PRO A 285 5.92 -16.42 19.61
N SER A 286 4.93 -15.63 19.17
CA SER A 286 3.93 -16.06 18.18
C SER A 286 4.32 -15.72 16.75
N ALA A 287 5.15 -14.71 16.57
CA ALA A 287 5.56 -14.17 15.28
C ALA A 287 6.92 -13.48 15.34
N TYR A 288 7.53 -13.28 14.18
CA TYR A 288 8.80 -12.57 14.02
C TYR A 288 8.71 -11.59 12.85
N LEU A 289 9.42 -10.47 12.98
CA LEU A 289 9.83 -9.66 11.84
C LEU A 289 11.20 -10.17 11.37
N CYS A 290 11.34 -10.43 10.07
CA CYS A 290 12.54 -10.99 9.46
C CYS A 290 13.18 -10.00 8.50
N ALA A 291 14.49 -9.86 8.55
CA ALA A 291 15.32 -9.15 7.58
C ALA A 291 16.10 -10.17 6.74
N LEU A 292 15.95 -10.11 5.43
CA LEU A 292 16.56 -11.04 4.49
C LEU A 292 17.42 -10.28 3.48
N ASP A 293 18.44 -10.92 2.95
CA ASP A 293 19.12 -10.45 1.76
C ASP A 293 18.15 -10.53 0.56
N SER A 294 17.89 -9.43 -0.11
CA SER A 294 16.87 -9.34 -1.16
C SER A 294 17.18 -10.20 -2.39
N THR A 295 18.46 -10.50 -2.65
CA THR A 295 18.90 -11.28 -3.80
C THR A 295 18.92 -12.78 -3.52
N THR A 296 19.38 -13.17 -2.34
CA THR A 296 19.58 -14.58 -1.99
C THR A 296 18.48 -15.17 -1.12
N LEU A 297 17.65 -14.32 -0.49
CA LEU A 297 16.66 -14.62 0.54
C LEU A 297 17.28 -15.29 1.79
N ARG A 298 18.58 -15.16 2.01
CA ARG A 298 19.23 -15.61 3.25
C ARG A 298 18.87 -14.65 4.39
N ARG A 299 18.56 -15.23 5.54
CA ARG A 299 18.31 -14.45 6.76
C ARG A 299 19.51 -13.61 7.13
N LYS A 300 19.32 -12.30 7.28
CA LYS A 300 20.25 -11.35 7.92
C LYS A 300 19.97 -11.26 9.42
N ALA A 301 18.68 -11.10 9.78
CA ALA A 301 18.23 -11.02 11.17
C ALA A 301 16.76 -11.50 11.29
N SER A 302 16.33 -11.75 12.53
CA SER A 302 14.93 -11.93 12.88
C SER A 302 14.70 -11.46 14.31
N ALA A 303 13.68 -10.64 14.53
CA ALA A 303 13.27 -10.15 15.85
C ALA A 303 11.90 -10.73 16.21
N PRO A 304 11.73 -11.33 17.40
CA PRO A 304 10.42 -11.75 17.88
C PRO A 304 9.53 -10.52 18.04
N LEU A 305 8.24 -10.64 17.69
CA LEU A 305 7.26 -9.61 17.95
C LEU A 305 6.77 -9.74 19.40
N ILE A 306 7.10 -8.74 20.20
CA ILE A 306 6.87 -8.76 21.65
C ILE A 306 5.97 -7.57 22.00
N ASP A 307 4.93 -7.84 22.80
CA ASP A 307 4.09 -6.78 23.36
C ASP A 307 4.93 -5.88 24.27
N PRO A 308 4.89 -4.55 24.12
CA PRO A 308 5.68 -3.61 24.94
C PRO A 308 5.42 -3.69 26.46
N ARG A 309 4.36 -4.37 26.91
CA ARG A 309 4.06 -4.64 28.33
C ARG A 309 4.73 -5.93 28.84
N SER A 310 5.36 -6.70 27.95
CA SER A 310 6.01 -7.96 28.29
C SER A 310 7.13 -7.76 29.31
N THR A 311 7.21 -8.66 30.28
CA THR A 311 8.29 -8.73 31.27
C THR A 311 8.89 -10.13 31.28
N ALA A 312 10.03 -10.32 31.97
CA ALA A 312 10.63 -11.63 32.11
C ALA A 312 9.69 -12.63 32.83
N ASP A 313 8.95 -12.13 33.82
CA ASP A 313 8.02 -12.95 34.62
C ASP A 313 6.64 -13.14 33.95
N ASN A 314 6.31 -12.27 32.99
CA ASN A 314 5.06 -12.33 32.23
C ASN A 314 5.33 -12.02 30.75
N PRO A 315 5.82 -13.01 29.99
CA PRO A 315 6.12 -12.83 28.58
C PRO A 315 4.82 -12.75 27.76
N LEU A 316 4.64 -11.61 27.05
CA LEU A 316 3.48 -11.34 26.21
C LEU A 316 3.91 -11.25 24.74
N ALA A 317 3.30 -12.07 23.89
CA ALA A 317 3.49 -12.00 22.46
C ALA A 317 2.72 -10.80 21.86
N ALA A 318 3.26 -10.20 20.80
CA ALA A 318 2.49 -9.36 19.90
C ALA A 318 2.13 -10.18 18.65
N LEU A 319 0.91 -10.00 18.15
CA LEU A 319 0.35 -10.89 17.13
C LEU A 319 0.43 -10.26 15.74
N ALA A 320 1.09 -10.92 14.80
CA ALA A 320 0.89 -10.70 13.37
C ALA A 320 -0.31 -11.56 12.93
N TYR A 321 -1.50 -11.01 13.06
CA TYR A 321 -2.74 -11.73 12.87
C TYR A 321 -3.11 -11.86 11.39
N ASP A 322 -3.62 -13.01 10.95
CA ASP A 322 -3.87 -13.28 9.51
C ASP A 322 -5.04 -12.50 8.91
N SER A 323 -5.95 -11.99 9.74
CA SER A 323 -7.00 -11.10 9.27
C SER A 323 -6.59 -9.62 9.25
N ALA A 324 -5.32 -9.31 9.56
CA ALA A 324 -4.77 -7.97 9.40
C ALA A 324 -4.16 -7.78 8.02
N SER A 325 -4.02 -6.52 7.64
CA SER A 325 -3.35 -6.08 6.41
C SER A 325 -2.04 -5.32 6.69
N SER A 326 -1.56 -5.35 7.94
CA SER A 326 -0.32 -4.66 8.34
C SER A 326 0.89 -5.15 7.56
N THR A 327 1.70 -4.21 7.10
CA THR A 327 2.98 -4.47 6.42
C THR A 327 4.11 -3.66 7.06
N PRO A 328 5.38 -4.07 6.91
CA PRO A 328 6.48 -3.23 7.37
C PRO A 328 6.53 -1.91 6.60
N THR A 329 6.74 -0.80 7.31
CA THR A 329 7.12 0.49 6.72
C THR A 329 8.59 0.75 7.02
N VAL A 330 9.35 1.18 6.02
CA VAL A 330 10.76 1.55 6.17
C VAL A 330 10.89 3.07 6.19
N GLY A 331 11.31 3.61 7.32
CA GLY A 331 11.54 5.05 7.49
C GLY A 331 12.69 5.58 6.63
N PRO A 332 12.77 6.89 6.41
CA PRO A 332 13.88 7.52 5.68
C PRO A 332 15.26 7.31 6.30
N ASP A 333 15.31 7.04 7.59
CA ASP A 333 16.53 6.70 8.36
C ASP A 333 16.85 5.19 8.35
N GLY A 334 16.01 4.39 7.71
CA GLY A 334 16.11 2.94 7.64
C GLY A 334 15.45 2.19 8.79
N ASP A 335 14.84 2.87 9.75
CA ASP A 335 14.08 2.23 10.83
C ASP A 335 12.82 1.54 10.30
N ILE A 336 12.42 0.47 10.98
CA ILE A 336 11.33 -0.40 10.56
C ILE A 336 10.16 -0.30 11.54
N TYR A 337 8.97 -0.09 11.00
CA TYR A 337 7.71 -0.02 11.74
C TYR A 337 6.80 -1.16 11.31
N PHE A 338 6.19 -1.83 12.28
CA PHE A 338 5.27 -2.93 11.99
C PHE A 338 4.11 -2.98 12.98
N GLY A 339 2.88 -2.94 12.46
CA GLY A 339 1.65 -2.98 13.24
C GLY A 339 1.30 -4.40 13.71
N VAL A 340 0.96 -4.54 14.99
CA VAL A 340 0.60 -5.82 15.64
C VAL A 340 -0.62 -5.65 16.54
N LEU A 341 -1.28 -6.76 16.87
CA LEU A 341 -2.33 -6.80 17.88
C LEU A 341 -1.77 -7.28 19.22
N GLU A 342 -2.35 -6.85 20.34
CA GLU A 342 -2.05 -7.41 21.66
C GLU A 342 -2.68 -8.80 21.86
N THR A 343 -2.05 -9.64 22.70
CA THR A 343 -2.45 -11.05 22.86
C THR A 343 -3.83 -11.26 23.48
N ASP A 344 -4.25 -10.39 24.39
CA ASP A 344 -5.47 -10.54 25.19
C ASP A 344 -6.67 -9.76 24.65
N PHE A 345 -6.49 -9.04 23.54
CA PHE A 345 -7.51 -8.29 22.81
C PHE A 345 -8.18 -7.13 23.57
N THR A 346 -8.03 -7.02 24.90
CA THR A 346 -8.76 -6.03 25.70
C THR A 346 -7.89 -5.13 26.56
N SER A 347 -6.73 -5.59 26.99
CA SER A 347 -5.88 -4.82 27.92
C SER A 347 -5.23 -3.59 27.31
N ASN A 348 -5.22 -3.47 25.99
CA ASN A 348 -4.90 -2.25 25.25
C ASN A 348 -6.08 -1.79 24.36
N HIS A 349 -7.30 -2.21 24.65
CA HIS A 349 -8.53 -1.86 23.94
C HIS A 349 -8.50 -2.20 22.45
N ASN A 350 -7.90 -3.32 22.04
CA ASN A 350 -7.66 -3.76 20.66
C ASN A 350 -6.84 -2.75 19.81
N ARG A 351 -6.14 -1.82 20.45
CA ARG A 351 -5.31 -0.83 19.72
C ARG A 351 -4.06 -1.46 19.10
N GLY A 352 -3.61 -2.58 19.67
CA GLY A 352 -2.31 -3.16 19.31
C GLY A 352 -1.15 -2.19 19.52
N TRP A 353 -0.08 -2.41 18.81
CA TRP A 353 1.15 -1.63 18.90
C TRP A 353 1.76 -1.44 17.51
N LEU A 354 2.29 -0.27 17.21
CA LEU A 354 3.23 -0.11 16.12
C LEU A 354 4.61 -0.34 16.71
N LEU A 355 5.18 -1.51 16.47
CA LEU A 355 6.53 -1.84 16.90
C LEU A 355 7.55 -1.10 16.04
N HIS A 356 8.67 -0.74 16.64
CA HIS A 356 9.73 0.05 16.03
C HIS A 356 11.08 -0.62 16.25
N PHE A 357 11.81 -0.84 15.18
CA PHE A 357 13.11 -1.50 15.17
C PHE A 357 14.13 -0.69 14.39
N ASP A 358 15.41 -0.90 14.69
CA ASP A 358 16.49 -0.48 13.81
C ASP A 358 16.51 -1.32 12.52
N ALA A 359 17.22 -0.84 11.50
CA ALA A 359 17.33 -1.51 10.19
C ALA A 359 17.90 -2.94 10.27
N GLN A 360 18.69 -3.27 11.31
CA GLN A 360 19.28 -4.57 11.53
C GLN A 360 18.41 -5.51 12.36
N LEU A 361 17.27 -5.04 12.89
CA LEU A 361 16.39 -5.74 13.81
C LEU A 361 17.10 -6.21 15.10
N THR A 362 18.13 -5.47 15.53
CA THR A 362 18.91 -5.78 16.74
C THR A 362 18.43 -5.02 17.96
N VAL A 363 17.81 -3.86 17.74
CA VAL A 363 17.28 -2.99 18.77
C VAL A 363 15.80 -2.75 18.55
N THR A 364 15.01 -3.05 19.59
CA THR A 364 13.61 -2.58 19.67
C THR A 364 13.63 -1.15 20.21
N LYS A 365 13.05 -0.23 19.44
CA LYS A 365 12.96 1.18 19.77
C LYS A 365 11.58 1.53 20.37
N LEU A 366 11.29 2.81 20.48
CA LEU A 366 10.06 3.34 21.06
C LEU A 366 8.82 2.92 20.23
N PRO A 367 7.86 2.15 20.78
CA PRO A 367 6.65 1.74 20.06
C PRO A 367 5.61 2.87 20.04
N SER A 368 4.57 2.74 19.21
CA SER A 368 3.33 3.52 19.35
C SER A 368 2.26 2.74 20.10
N ALA A 369 1.32 3.44 20.73
CA ALA A 369 0.17 2.87 21.42
C ALA A 369 -0.99 2.49 20.49
N PHE A 370 -0.76 2.43 19.20
CA PHE A 370 -1.69 1.92 18.19
C PHE A 370 -0.90 1.30 17.03
N GLY A 371 -1.40 0.19 16.48
CA GLY A 371 -0.79 -0.49 15.35
C GLY A 371 -1.69 -1.58 14.73
N TRP A 372 -2.84 -1.85 15.33
CA TRP A 372 -3.73 -2.91 14.86
C TRP A 372 -4.24 -2.64 13.44
N ASP A 373 -4.00 -3.61 12.57
CA ASP A 373 -4.41 -3.58 11.17
C ASP A 373 -4.06 -2.24 10.47
N ASP A 374 -2.81 -1.81 10.64
CA ASP A 374 -2.33 -0.51 10.20
C ASP A 374 -0.94 -0.62 9.59
N THR A 375 -0.73 0.13 8.51
CA THR A 375 0.58 0.36 7.90
C THR A 375 0.87 1.85 7.99
N ALA A 376 1.84 2.24 8.80
CA ALA A 376 2.14 3.64 9.05
C ALA A 376 2.59 4.36 7.78
N SER A 377 2.06 5.56 7.53
CA SER A 377 2.50 6.42 6.42
C SER A 377 3.60 7.37 6.89
N VAL A 378 4.63 7.56 6.08
CA VAL A 378 5.75 8.48 6.37
C VAL A 378 5.35 9.91 6.01
N VAL A 379 5.43 10.83 6.97
CA VAL A 379 5.11 12.25 6.80
C VAL A 379 6.38 13.09 6.97
N PRO A 380 6.96 13.63 5.90
CA PRO A 380 8.09 14.54 6.02
C PRO A 380 7.73 15.74 6.90
N VAL A 381 8.62 16.17 7.79
CA VAL A 381 8.33 17.32 8.68
C VAL A 381 8.10 18.62 7.92
N THR A 382 8.60 18.72 6.70
CA THR A 382 8.31 19.84 5.79
C THR A 382 6.82 19.95 5.44
N ALA A 383 6.06 18.87 5.54
CA ALA A 383 4.61 18.86 5.38
C ALA A 383 3.87 19.29 6.66
N VAL A 384 4.58 19.48 7.79
CA VAL A 384 4.00 19.77 9.12
C VAL A 384 4.58 21.07 9.68
N PRO A 385 4.19 22.24 9.17
CA PRO A 385 4.88 23.53 9.44
C PRO A 385 4.98 23.92 10.92
N PHE A 386 4.07 23.44 11.76
CA PHE A 386 4.06 23.73 13.21
C PHE A 386 4.99 22.80 14.00
N TYR A 387 5.56 21.75 13.39
CA TYR A 387 6.44 20.83 14.10
C TYR A 387 7.83 21.43 14.27
N LEU A 388 8.27 21.50 15.53
CA LEU A 388 9.58 22.05 15.92
C LEU A 388 10.42 21.01 16.69
N GLY A 389 10.04 19.74 16.62
CA GLY A 389 10.74 18.65 17.29
C GLY A 389 12.01 18.19 16.55
N PRO A 390 12.71 17.17 17.08
CA PRO A 390 14.01 16.73 16.57
C PRO A 390 13.94 15.79 15.35
N SER A 391 12.76 15.23 15.03
CA SER A 391 12.64 14.23 13.97
C SER A 391 12.60 14.86 12.59
N SER A 392 13.13 14.16 11.57
CA SER A 392 13.06 14.56 10.16
C SER A 392 11.76 14.13 9.47
N TYR A 393 11.04 13.20 10.08
CA TYR A 393 9.72 12.74 9.65
C TYR A 393 8.86 12.35 10.85
N LEU A 394 7.57 12.28 10.62
CA LEU A 394 6.56 11.75 11.53
C LEU A 394 5.89 10.53 10.89
N LEU A 395 5.11 9.80 11.67
CA LEU A 395 4.30 8.68 11.21
C LEU A 395 2.83 9.03 11.33
N LEU A 396 2.05 8.76 10.30
CA LEU A 396 0.59 8.84 10.36
C LEU A 396 0.01 7.44 10.52
N THR A 397 -0.86 7.28 11.51
CA THR A 397 -1.54 6.01 11.83
C THR A 397 -2.99 6.24 12.20
N LYS A 398 -3.80 5.18 12.14
CA LYS A 398 -5.02 5.10 12.95
C LYS A 398 -4.65 5.26 14.43
N TYR A 399 -5.60 5.74 15.23
CA TYR A 399 -5.43 5.88 16.68
C TYR A 399 -6.79 5.73 17.37
N ASN A 400 -7.45 4.61 17.04
CA ASN A 400 -8.77 4.26 17.57
C ASN A 400 -8.71 3.82 19.02
N ASN A 401 -9.85 3.86 19.72
CA ASN A 401 -10.00 3.38 21.08
C ASN A 401 -11.35 2.67 21.20
N TYR A 402 -11.33 1.38 20.84
CA TYR A 402 -12.51 0.57 20.53
C TYR A 402 -13.41 0.31 21.74
N VAL A 403 -14.71 0.65 21.62
CA VAL A 403 -15.70 0.47 22.68
C VAL A 403 -15.87 -1.00 23.06
N GLN A 404 -15.91 -1.89 22.06
CA GLN A 404 -16.09 -3.33 22.28
C GLN A 404 -14.95 -3.95 23.08
N ALA A 405 -13.79 -3.31 23.11
CA ALA A 405 -12.62 -3.75 23.87
C ALA A 405 -12.36 -2.92 25.14
N GLY A 406 -13.37 -2.19 25.64
CA GLY A 406 -13.27 -1.39 26.87
C GLY A 406 -12.79 0.05 26.64
N GLY A 407 -12.63 0.48 25.40
CA GLY A 407 -12.30 1.86 25.06
C GLY A 407 -13.49 2.80 25.13
N ASN A 408 -13.27 4.06 24.77
CA ASN A 408 -14.28 5.14 24.88
C ASN A 408 -14.85 5.60 23.52
N GLY A 409 -14.55 4.91 22.43
CA GLY A 409 -15.02 5.24 21.09
C GLY A 409 -14.48 6.56 20.53
N ARG A 410 -13.44 7.13 21.13
CA ARG A 410 -12.78 8.33 20.58
C ARG A 410 -11.74 7.89 19.55
N ASN A 411 -12.19 7.73 18.32
CA ASN A 411 -11.39 7.20 17.21
C ASN A 411 -10.73 8.35 16.44
N TYR A 412 -9.40 8.35 16.40
CA TYR A 412 -8.57 9.40 15.80
C TYR A 412 -7.74 8.83 14.65
N ILE A 413 -7.24 9.72 13.80
CA ILE A 413 -5.97 9.54 13.10
C ILE A 413 -4.93 10.47 13.74
N ALA A 414 -3.67 10.07 13.77
CA ALA A 414 -2.64 10.76 14.53
C ALA A 414 -1.32 10.87 13.77
N LEU A 415 -0.60 11.98 14.02
CA LEU A 415 0.81 12.15 13.71
C LEU A 415 1.64 11.81 14.96
N LEU A 416 2.58 10.90 14.80
CA LEU A 416 3.43 10.38 15.86
C LEU A 416 4.89 10.77 15.60
N ASP A 417 5.60 11.15 16.66
CA ASP A 417 7.03 11.40 16.61
C ASP A 417 7.79 10.14 17.02
N PRO A 418 8.55 9.50 16.12
CA PRO A 418 9.24 8.25 16.42
C PRO A 418 10.40 8.40 17.42
N ASN A 419 10.90 9.62 17.66
CA ASN A 419 12.06 9.87 18.50
C ASN A 419 11.74 10.60 19.81
N VAL A 420 10.48 11.01 20.02
CA VAL A 420 10.05 11.68 21.26
C VAL A 420 9.03 10.82 21.96
N SER A 421 9.22 10.64 23.28
CA SER A 421 8.38 9.76 24.08
C SER A 421 7.28 10.49 24.83
N MET A 422 6.21 9.74 25.13
CA MET A 422 5.18 10.07 26.12
C MET A 422 4.75 8.80 26.87
N ARG A 423 4.02 8.98 27.98
CA ARG A 423 3.35 7.86 28.64
C ARG A 423 1.96 7.67 28.03
N ASP A 424 1.66 6.45 27.61
CA ASP A 424 0.30 6.10 27.19
C ASP A 424 -0.65 6.14 28.41
N PRO A 425 -1.75 6.90 28.36
CA PRO A 425 -2.63 7.05 29.52
C PRO A 425 -3.45 5.79 29.85
N ILE A 426 -3.53 4.82 28.94
CA ILE A 426 -4.30 3.57 29.13
C ILE A 426 -3.40 2.51 29.75
N THR A 427 -2.26 2.22 29.17
CA THR A 427 -1.37 1.14 29.57
C THR A 427 -0.22 1.59 30.47
N GLY A 428 0.10 2.88 30.52
CA GLY A 428 1.28 3.39 31.20
C GLY A 428 2.60 3.08 30.50
N VAL A 429 2.58 2.45 29.31
CA VAL A 429 3.79 2.18 28.53
C VAL A 429 4.37 3.48 28.00
N THR A 430 5.70 3.56 27.92
CA THR A 430 6.38 4.66 27.24
C THR A 430 6.30 4.43 25.73
N VAL A 431 5.70 5.39 25.00
CA VAL A 431 5.37 5.27 23.58
C VAL A 431 5.75 6.53 22.82
N MET A 432 5.72 6.48 21.49
CA MET A 432 5.88 7.63 20.61
C MET A 432 4.91 8.74 20.98
N LYS A 433 5.39 9.97 20.97
CA LYS A 433 4.57 11.15 21.28
C LYS A 433 3.57 11.42 20.16
N VAL A 434 2.30 11.57 20.54
CA VAL A 434 1.28 12.11 19.66
C VAL A 434 1.55 13.61 19.47
N VAL A 435 1.96 14.01 18.28
CA VAL A 435 2.24 15.39 17.89
C VAL A 435 0.93 16.14 17.61
N ARG A 436 0.05 15.50 16.85
CA ARG A 436 -1.27 16.00 16.49
C ARG A 436 -2.21 14.83 16.20
N LYS A 437 -3.49 15.00 16.50
CA LYS A 437 -4.52 14.03 16.13
C LYS A 437 -5.82 14.74 15.82
N ILE A 438 -6.68 14.08 15.02
CA ILE A 438 -8.00 14.57 14.69
C ILE A 438 -9.04 13.49 14.91
N LEU A 439 -10.15 13.84 15.55
CA LEU A 439 -11.25 12.93 15.86
C LEU A 439 -12.06 12.64 14.59
N GLY A 440 -12.55 11.41 14.45
CA GLY A 440 -13.53 11.05 13.44
C GLY A 440 -14.77 11.95 13.52
N PRO A 441 -15.30 12.45 12.40
CA PRO A 441 -16.36 13.45 12.43
C PRO A 441 -17.78 12.87 12.59
N THR A 442 -17.96 11.56 12.34
CA THR A 442 -19.28 10.91 12.28
C THR A 442 -19.57 10.18 13.58
N ALA A 443 -20.69 10.50 14.24
CA ALA A 443 -21.13 9.79 15.44
C ALA A 443 -21.44 8.32 15.15
N ASP A 444 -21.02 7.43 16.03
CA ASP A 444 -21.44 6.05 16.05
C ASP A 444 -22.66 5.89 16.96
N LEU A 445 -23.82 5.67 16.36
CA LEU A 445 -25.08 5.56 17.08
C LEU A 445 -25.33 4.16 17.67
N GLU A 446 -24.55 3.16 17.24
CA GLU A 446 -24.69 1.77 17.70
C GLU A 446 -23.78 1.49 18.90
N LEU A 447 -22.52 1.89 18.80
CA LEU A 447 -21.50 1.59 19.80
C LEU A 447 -21.19 2.78 20.72
N GLY A 448 -21.56 3.98 20.31
CA GLY A 448 -21.21 5.22 20.99
C GLY A 448 -19.85 5.76 20.56
N GLY A 449 -19.63 7.06 20.82
CA GLY A 449 -18.43 7.76 20.34
C GLY A 449 -18.53 8.17 18.88
N VAL A 450 -17.48 7.92 18.09
CA VAL A 450 -17.44 8.20 16.66
C VAL A 450 -17.05 6.95 15.88
N ARG A 451 -17.45 6.88 14.61
CA ARG A 451 -17.08 5.79 13.69
C ARG A 451 -15.57 5.60 13.64
N GLU A 452 -15.16 4.37 13.43
CA GLU A 452 -13.75 3.98 13.39
C GLU A 452 -13.06 4.48 12.12
N TRP A 453 -11.76 4.69 12.25
CA TRP A 453 -10.91 4.86 11.09
C TRP A 453 -10.44 3.45 10.66
N CYS A 454 -11.14 2.86 9.70
CA CYS A 454 -10.81 1.54 9.17
C CYS A 454 -10.00 1.63 7.89
N ILE A 455 -8.98 2.45 7.88
CA ILE A 455 -8.01 2.53 6.78
C ILE A 455 -6.83 1.59 7.03
N ASN A 456 -6.24 1.06 5.98
CA ASN A 456 -4.94 0.40 6.08
C ASN A 456 -3.82 1.44 6.15
N SER A 457 -3.75 2.37 5.18
CA SER A 457 -2.80 3.47 5.17
C SER A 457 -3.35 4.70 4.45
N ALA A 458 -2.88 5.88 4.85
CA ALA A 458 -3.24 7.16 4.27
C ALA A 458 -2.26 7.58 3.17
N ALA A 459 -2.74 8.18 2.07
CA ALA A 459 -1.87 8.84 1.12
C ALA A 459 -1.42 10.20 1.64
N ILE A 460 -0.12 10.43 1.69
CA ILE A 460 0.48 11.68 2.15
C ILE A 460 0.75 12.58 0.95
N ASP A 461 0.25 13.79 1.03
CA ASP A 461 0.49 14.89 0.07
C ASP A 461 1.28 15.99 0.77
N SER A 462 2.60 15.95 0.61
CA SER A 462 3.50 16.92 1.25
C SER A 462 3.39 18.32 0.65
N THR A 463 2.99 18.44 -0.62
CA THR A 463 2.82 19.73 -1.31
C THR A 463 1.66 20.54 -0.70
N ASN A 464 0.55 19.88 -0.40
CA ASN A 464 -0.62 20.51 0.20
C ASN A 464 -0.66 20.37 1.74
N HIS A 465 0.41 19.89 2.37
CA HIS A 465 0.51 19.70 3.83
C HIS A 465 -0.66 18.90 4.41
N CYS A 466 -0.98 17.76 3.78
CA CYS A 466 -2.16 16.99 4.18
C CYS A 466 -1.98 15.47 3.97
N ALA A 467 -2.91 14.72 4.58
CA ALA A 467 -3.17 13.34 4.24
C ALA A 467 -4.57 13.19 3.63
N VAL A 468 -4.71 12.23 2.72
CA VAL A 468 -6.00 11.82 2.19
C VAL A 468 -6.33 10.45 2.77
N VAL A 469 -7.48 10.34 3.40
CA VAL A 469 -7.92 9.15 4.13
C VAL A 469 -9.38 8.84 3.82
N ASN A 470 -9.70 7.57 3.65
CA ASN A 470 -11.08 7.15 3.65
C ASN A 470 -11.47 6.58 5.04
N SER A 471 -12.74 6.46 5.34
CA SER A 471 -13.25 6.08 6.65
C SER A 471 -14.41 5.09 6.53
N GLU A 472 -14.67 4.33 7.60
CA GLU A 472 -15.80 3.42 7.74
C GLU A 472 -17.17 4.11 7.54
N ASP A 473 -17.25 5.41 7.76
CA ASP A 473 -18.46 6.18 7.51
C ASP A 473 -18.81 6.36 6.02
N GLY A 474 -18.07 5.71 5.13
CA GLY A 474 -18.29 5.75 3.69
C GLY A 474 -17.78 7.00 3.00
N ARG A 475 -16.89 7.74 3.63
CA ARG A 475 -16.39 9.02 3.13
C ARG A 475 -14.88 9.05 2.99
N VAL A 476 -14.40 9.86 2.04
CA VAL A 476 -12.99 10.24 1.92
C VAL A 476 -12.79 11.67 2.42
N TYR A 477 -11.74 11.86 3.21
CA TYR A 477 -11.39 13.12 3.84
C TYR A 477 -9.99 13.57 3.44
N ARG A 478 -9.75 14.87 3.52
CA ARG A 478 -8.43 15.48 3.48
C ARG A 478 -8.16 16.10 4.85
N TRP A 479 -7.16 15.57 5.58
CA TRP A 479 -6.71 16.13 6.84
C TRP A 479 -5.55 17.09 6.60
N ARG A 480 -5.77 18.37 6.81
CA ARG A 480 -4.73 19.40 6.72
C ARG A 480 -3.92 19.45 8.00
N PHE A 481 -2.59 19.37 7.86
CA PHE A 481 -1.68 19.35 9.00
C PHE A 481 -1.46 20.76 9.58
N ASP A 482 -1.43 21.80 8.75
CA ASP A 482 -1.15 23.17 9.14
C ASP A 482 -2.17 23.72 10.16
N ASN A 483 -3.44 23.54 9.94
CA ASN A 483 -4.54 24.08 10.74
C ASN A 483 -5.38 23.03 11.48
N ASN A 484 -5.02 21.74 11.38
CA ASN A 484 -5.72 20.62 12.01
C ASN A 484 -7.20 20.50 11.62
N THR A 485 -7.52 20.64 10.37
CA THR A 485 -8.90 20.54 9.88
C THR A 485 -9.11 19.34 8.98
N LEU A 486 -10.28 18.70 9.07
CA LEU A 486 -10.81 17.81 8.06
C LEU A 486 -11.65 18.63 7.08
N THR A 487 -11.42 18.46 5.77
CA THR A 487 -12.39 18.96 4.79
C THR A 487 -13.71 18.21 4.94
N PRO A 488 -14.85 18.80 4.57
CA PRO A 488 -16.09 18.07 4.48
C PRO A 488 -15.87 16.80 3.66
N GLY A 489 -16.19 15.64 4.25
CA GLY A 489 -15.96 14.35 3.60
C GLY A 489 -16.82 14.18 2.35
N LEU A 490 -16.21 13.75 1.25
CA LEU A 490 -16.96 13.32 0.07
C LEU A 490 -17.54 11.93 0.34
N THR A 491 -18.85 11.78 0.26
CA THR A 491 -19.53 10.48 0.40
C THR A 491 -19.23 9.62 -0.83
N LEU A 492 -18.64 8.44 -0.60
CA LEU A 492 -18.34 7.43 -1.63
C LEU A 492 -19.45 6.38 -1.69
N ALA A 493 -19.92 5.95 -0.52
CA ALA A 493 -20.94 4.92 -0.36
C ALA A 493 -21.72 5.16 0.94
N PRO A 494 -22.87 4.49 1.15
CA PRO A 494 -23.45 4.40 2.48
C PRO A 494 -22.44 3.84 3.49
N PRO A 495 -22.57 4.16 4.78
CA PRO A 495 -21.65 3.69 5.83
C PRO A 495 -21.92 2.20 6.16
N THR A 496 -21.58 1.31 5.24
CA THR A 496 -21.88 -0.13 5.30
C THR A 496 -20.67 -0.99 5.00
N GLY A 497 -19.50 -0.54 5.22
CA GLY A 497 -18.36 -1.34 4.88
C GLY A 497 -17.07 -0.76 5.38
N GLU A 498 -16.14 -1.63 5.59
CA GLU A 498 -14.83 -1.27 6.08
C GLU A 498 -13.92 -0.88 4.92
N ALA A 499 -13.12 0.14 5.15
CA ALA A 499 -12.24 0.73 4.15
C ALA A 499 -10.78 0.29 4.41
N TYR A 500 -10.54 -1.02 4.46
CA TYR A 500 -9.21 -1.60 4.75
C TYR A 500 -8.27 -1.61 3.54
N THR A 501 -8.36 -0.60 2.71
CA THR A 501 -7.52 -0.46 1.52
C THR A 501 -6.76 0.86 1.57
N PRO A 502 -5.50 0.91 1.13
CA PRO A 502 -4.78 2.17 1.02
C PRO A 502 -5.52 3.18 0.14
N THR A 503 -5.54 4.44 0.58
CA THR A 503 -5.91 5.56 -0.28
C THR A 503 -4.76 5.86 -1.23
N VAL A 504 -5.03 6.19 -2.49
CA VAL A 504 -4.03 6.33 -3.56
C VAL A 504 -4.20 7.67 -4.28
N ILE A 505 -3.11 8.27 -4.72
CA ILE A 505 -3.12 9.51 -5.50
C ILE A 505 -2.53 9.22 -6.89
N GLY A 506 -3.28 9.54 -7.94
CA GLY A 506 -2.85 9.37 -9.32
C GLY A 506 -1.91 10.48 -9.81
N PRO A 507 -1.26 10.31 -10.96
CA PRO A 507 -0.33 11.29 -11.53
C PRO A 507 -1.00 12.61 -11.95
N ASP A 508 -2.33 12.61 -12.09
CA ASP A 508 -3.14 13.82 -12.31
C ASP A 508 -3.67 14.43 -10.99
N GLY A 509 -3.23 13.91 -9.84
CA GLY A 509 -3.66 14.32 -8.51
C GLY A 509 -5.02 13.78 -8.09
N ALA A 510 -5.73 13.02 -8.92
CA ALA A 510 -6.99 12.40 -8.53
C ALA A 510 -6.78 11.43 -7.36
N VAL A 511 -7.72 11.44 -6.42
CA VAL A 511 -7.70 10.57 -5.24
C VAL A 511 -8.54 9.34 -5.53
N TYR A 512 -8.00 8.17 -5.22
CA TYR A 512 -8.68 6.90 -5.40
C TYR A 512 -8.86 6.22 -4.03
N ALA A 513 -10.09 5.81 -3.76
CA ALA A 513 -10.45 5.13 -2.52
C ALA A 513 -11.46 4.01 -2.81
N ILE A 514 -11.30 2.89 -2.12
CA ILE A 514 -12.26 1.78 -2.16
C ILE A 514 -13.11 1.86 -0.90
N ASN A 515 -14.42 1.85 -1.08
CA ASN A 515 -15.38 1.73 0.01
C ASN A 515 -16.59 0.94 -0.49
N ASN A 516 -17.13 0.07 0.34
CA ASN A 516 -18.29 -0.76 0.03
C ASN A 516 -18.23 -1.40 -1.37
N ALA A 517 -17.16 -2.16 -1.65
CA ALA A 517 -16.93 -2.88 -2.91
C ALA A 517 -16.80 -1.99 -4.18
N GLN A 518 -16.63 -0.69 -4.03
CA GLN A 518 -16.50 0.27 -5.14
C GLN A 518 -15.18 1.03 -5.05
N LEU A 519 -14.43 1.08 -6.14
CA LEU A 519 -13.34 2.05 -6.33
C LEU A 519 -13.93 3.34 -6.87
N SER A 520 -13.66 4.44 -6.21
CA SER A 520 -14.05 5.79 -6.64
C SER A 520 -12.83 6.63 -6.96
N SER A 521 -12.85 7.32 -8.11
CA SER A 521 -11.92 8.40 -8.46
C SER A 521 -12.53 9.72 -8.04
N CYS A 522 -11.82 10.48 -7.22
CA CYS A 522 -12.31 11.74 -6.66
C CYS A 522 -11.42 12.90 -7.11
N GLY A 523 -12.03 14.06 -7.37
CA GLY A 523 -11.30 15.23 -7.83
C GLY A 523 -11.98 16.55 -7.50
N ALA A 524 -11.37 17.66 -7.95
CA ALA A 524 -11.86 19.02 -7.78
C ALA A 524 -12.68 19.49 -8.99
N PHE A 525 -13.66 20.36 -8.74
CA PHE A 525 -14.37 21.05 -9.82
C PHE A 525 -13.38 21.90 -10.62
N GLY A 526 -13.28 21.64 -11.94
CA GLY A 526 -12.43 22.42 -12.84
C GLY A 526 -11.16 21.73 -13.35
N GLY A 527 -10.82 20.53 -12.93
CA GLY A 527 -9.89 19.59 -13.60
C GLY A 527 -8.45 20.02 -13.89
N LEU A 528 -7.95 21.11 -13.32
CA LEU A 528 -6.54 21.52 -13.38
C LEU A 528 -6.06 21.76 -11.96
N ALA A 529 -4.90 21.20 -11.63
CA ALA A 529 -4.22 21.50 -10.37
C ALA A 529 -4.04 23.03 -10.28
N LEU A 530 -4.81 23.67 -9.41
CA LEU A 530 -4.56 25.05 -9.05
C LEU A 530 -3.34 25.06 -8.14
N SER A 531 -2.22 25.55 -8.67
CA SER A 531 -1.09 26.00 -7.88
C SER A 531 -1.57 27.12 -6.97
N SER A 532 -1.31 27.01 -5.66
CA SER A 532 -1.48 28.03 -4.62
C SER A 532 -2.87 28.66 -4.52
N GLU A 533 -3.65 28.24 -3.54
CA GLU A 533 -4.75 29.04 -3.00
C GLU A 533 -4.23 29.91 -1.86
N GLU A 534 -4.61 31.19 -1.91
CA GLU A 534 -4.52 32.23 -0.87
C GLU A 534 -5.16 31.79 0.48
#